data_4a16e1e1c7cddca628ecc860607c743a
#
_entry.id   4a16e1e1c7cddca628ecc860607c743a
#
_cell.length_a   1.000
_cell.length_b   1.000
_cell.length_c   1.000
_cell.angle_alpha   90.00
_cell.angle_beta   90.00
_cell.angle_gamma   90.00
#
_symmetry.space_group_name_H-M   'P 1'
#
loop_
_entity.id
_entity.type
_entity.pdbx_description
1 polymer ?
#
loop_
_entity_poly.entity_id
_entity_poly.type
_entity_poly.pdbx_seq_one_letter_code
_entity_poly.pdbx_strand_id
1 'polypeptide(L)'
;MGKTAQTFGKISRRSFLGLAGATGVGVALTGCAPAAKQEEPAADSLPATGGDPLDYDTVSWSACHVNCGSRCPLKAYVKDGQVVRIDIDSDGDDEFGPGKIYQMRSCVRGRTNRQRIYSPDRIQKPLKRVEGTKRGEGKYEEITWDEAINLIATTMKEIKEEYGNDAFYIQYGTGVLGGTVSKSWHPDQTMFARLMNLWGGYLRQYADYSTGQITWEMPLFNGDAWSNNEVTDLVNSKNIVLFGNNPANTRMSGSAMQYLLTQVRLQNPEATIVVVDPHLSDTAVGVANRWIPIRPGTDMALVAGMIQYLFSAGKLDEQLIRDKFVGFFSDSFADDVKAAEPTSTAFMGLDKSGALTIDEDMSYEAYLAGTGAYAGTGEKTPEWAAGITGVPADTIRELADLYMDGPTATIQGWGPQRHSNGGNNSRAIAMIAAITGNVGISGGGTGAREGVGGVPFATPTAIPCFPEKNTVGVCVSFFDWYQAIEDYTVMNDATWGIRAIDETGVTSYAEEPGTLKLR
;
A
#
# COMPACT_ATOMS: atom_id res chain seq x y z
N MET A 1 -24.30 -17.39 55.39
CA MET A 1 -22.87 -17.51 55.08
C MET A 1 -22.52 -16.41 54.13
N GLY A 2 -21.77 -15.45 54.63
CA GLY A 2 -21.64 -14.11 54.02
C GLY A 2 -20.77 -14.07 52.78
N LYS A 3 -21.22 -13.29 51.80
CA LYS A 3 -20.43 -12.82 50.66
C LYS A 3 -19.76 -11.50 51.03
N THR A 4 -18.47 -11.51 51.20
CA THR A 4 -17.65 -10.30 51.32
C THR A 4 -17.39 -9.75 49.91
N ALA A 5 -18.03 -8.66 49.55
CA ALA A 5 -17.69 -7.85 48.38
C ALA A 5 -16.45 -7.01 48.69
N GLN A 6 -15.33 -7.28 48.03
CA GLN A 6 -14.18 -6.41 48.08
C GLN A 6 -14.43 -5.20 47.14
N THR A 7 -14.56 -4.05 47.76
CA THR A 7 -14.62 -2.74 47.10
C THR A 7 -13.22 -2.35 46.62
N PHE A 8 -12.96 -2.36 45.33
CA PHE A 8 -11.75 -1.77 44.76
C PHE A 8 -11.83 -0.24 44.83
N GLY A 9 -10.97 0.34 45.66
CA GLY A 9 -10.84 1.78 45.80
C GLY A 9 -10.33 2.41 44.48
N LYS A 10 -10.87 3.58 44.12
CA LYS A 10 -10.46 4.38 42.98
C LYS A 10 -8.99 4.78 43.10
N ILE A 11 -8.14 4.23 42.26
CA ILE A 11 -6.73 4.62 42.17
C ILE A 11 -6.65 5.95 41.37
N SER A 12 -6.02 6.96 41.96
CA SER A 12 -5.84 8.26 41.29
C SER A 12 -4.76 8.17 40.17
N ARG A 13 -4.86 9.03 39.18
CA ARG A 13 -3.87 9.10 38.09
C ARG A 13 -2.42 9.29 38.58
N ARG A 14 -2.22 9.96 39.70
CA ARG A 14 -0.91 10.13 40.32
C ARG A 14 -0.37 8.83 40.93
N SER A 15 -1.23 8.01 41.53
CA SER A 15 -0.85 6.72 42.11
C SER A 15 -0.51 5.68 41.05
N PHE A 16 -1.16 5.74 39.88
CA PHE A 16 -0.86 4.87 38.74
C PHE A 16 0.53 5.17 38.15
N LEU A 17 0.89 6.45 37.98
CA LEU A 17 2.21 6.84 37.48
C LEU A 17 3.35 6.53 38.45
N GLY A 18 3.09 6.57 39.75
CA GLY A 18 4.07 6.16 40.78
C GLY A 18 4.33 4.64 40.78
N LEU A 19 3.32 3.82 40.49
CA LEU A 19 3.46 2.36 40.46
C LEU A 19 4.18 1.88 39.18
N ALA A 20 3.98 2.57 38.04
CA ALA A 20 4.64 2.26 36.78
C ALA A 20 6.16 2.58 36.81
N GLY A 21 6.58 3.55 37.63
CA GLY A 21 7.99 3.88 37.85
C GLY A 21 8.76 2.91 38.73
N ALA A 22 8.06 2.17 39.61
CA ALA A 22 8.69 1.28 40.58
C ALA A 22 8.91 -0.16 40.09
N THR A 23 8.26 -0.57 38.99
CA THR A 23 8.38 -1.93 38.40
C THR A 23 9.40 -2.04 37.26
N GLY A 24 10.02 -0.93 36.87
CA GLY A 24 10.99 -0.88 35.75
C GLY A 24 12.45 -1.21 36.11
N VAL A 25 12.77 -1.47 37.37
CA VAL A 25 14.17 -1.60 37.85
C VAL A 25 14.59 -3.04 38.23
N GLY A 26 13.77 -4.04 37.96
CA GLY A 26 13.94 -5.38 38.56
C GLY A 26 14.37 -6.52 37.62
N VAL A 27 14.61 -6.34 36.31
CA VAL A 27 15.02 -7.45 35.43
C VAL A 27 16.11 -7.02 34.45
N ALA A 28 17.29 -6.75 34.94
CA ALA A 28 18.49 -6.67 34.09
C ALA A 28 19.75 -6.96 34.90
N LEU A 29 19.90 -8.17 35.37
CA LEU A 29 21.20 -8.65 35.85
C LEU A 29 21.35 -10.15 35.54
N THR A 30 21.72 -10.50 34.30
CA THR A 30 22.63 -11.62 34.03
C THR A 30 23.23 -11.48 32.60
N GLY A 31 24.49 -11.13 32.55
CA GLY A 31 25.43 -11.58 31.54
C GLY A 31 25.60 -10.74 30.28
N CYS A 32 26.50 -9.73 30.34
CA CYS A 32 27.45 -9.48 29.25
C CYS A 32 28.58 -8.60 29.79
N ALA A 33 29.80 -8.91 29.40
CA ALA A 33 31.03 -8.24 29.80
C ALA A 33 31.05 -6.74 29.43
N PRO A 34 31.84 -5.90 30.13
CA PRO A 34 31.78 -4.46 29.95
C PRO A 34 32.33 -4.05 28.59
N ALA A 35 31.46 -3.58 27.72
CA ALA A 35 31.86 -2.75 26.59
C ALA A 35 32.35 -1.40 27.13
N ALA A 36 33.45 -0.91 26.56
CA ALA A 36 34.01 0.38 26.89
C ALA A 36 32.93 1.47 26.89
N LYS A 37 32.91 2.30 27.94
CA LYS A 37 32.08 3.49 28.00
C LYS A 37 32.33 4.35 26.76
N GLN A 38 31.43 4.31 25.80
CA GLN A 38 31.24 5.43 24.91
C GLN A 38 30.63 6.55 25.77
N GLU A 39 31.30 7.68 25.82
CA GLU A 39 30.70 8.90 26.35
C GLU A 39 29.40 9.13 25.60
N GLU A 40 28.30 9.17 26.32
CA GLU A 40 27.02 9.62 25.76
C GLU A 40 27.23 11.01 25.17
N PRO A 41 26.91 11.25 23.88
CA PRO A 41 26.95 12.58 23.34
C PRO A 41 26.00 13.43 24.20
N ALA A 42 26.50 14.55 24.64
CA ALA A 42 25.78 15.50 25.49
C ALA A 42 24.37 15.73 24.95
N ALA A 43 23.37 15.62 25.81
CA ALA A 43 21.94 15.79 25.50
C ALA A 43 21.55 17.21 25.05
N ASP A 44 22.50 18.00 24.61
CA ASP A 44 22.38 19.43 24.35
C ASP A 44 22.04 19.83 22.90
N SER A 45 21.64 18.91 22.04
CA SER A 45 21.38 19.26 20.63
C SER A 45 19.90 19.53 20.26
N LEU A 46 18.97 19.39 21.17
CA LEU A 46 17.64 19.91 20.97
C LEU A 46 17.55 21.30 21.56
N PRO A 47 17.13 22.32 20.79
CA PRO A 47 16.92 23.66 21.34
C PRO A 47 16.00 23.54 22.56
N ALA A 48 16.43 24.13 23.69
CA ALA A 48 15.67 24.11 24.93
C ALA A 48 14.25 24.63 24.66
N THR A 49 13.23 23.80 24.87
CA THR A 49 11.83 24.15 24.66
C THR A 49 11.26 24.97 25.84
N GLY A 50 12.06 25.77 26.50
CA GLY A 50 11.67 26.61 27.63
C GLY A 50 11.06 27.97 27.28
N GLY A 51 10.89 28.30 26.00
CA GLY A 51 10.19 29.51 25.56
C GLY A 51 8.67 29.31 25.49
N ASP A 52 7.94 30.42 25.44
CA ASP A 52 6.52 30.43 25.14
C ASP A 52 6.30 29.60 23.86
N PRO A 53 5.45 28.54 23.87
CA PRO A 53 5.16 27.75 22.68
C PRO A 53 4.54 28.56 21.54
N LEU A 54 4.19 29.82 21.79
CA LEU A 54 3.72 30.81 20.81
C LEU A 54 4.80 31.80 20.38
N ASP A 55 6.03 31.73 20.91
CA ASP A 55 7.13 32.59 20.50
C ASP A 55 7.79 32.08 19.22
N TYR A 56 7.51 32.75 18.10
CA TYR A 56 8.06 32.48 16.78
C TYR A 56 8.14 33.74 15.93
N ASP A 57 9.07 33.75 14.99
CA ASP A 57 9.27 34.90 14.09
C ASP A 57 8.39 34.77 12.85
N THR A 58 8.26 33.57 12.30
CA THR A 58 7.54 33.32 11.05
C THR A 58 6.85 31.97 11.07
N VAL A 59 5.81 31.84 10.22
CA VAL A 59 5.17 30.58 9.89
C VAL A 59 5.46 30.25 8.44
N SER A 60 5.96 29.04 8.20
CA SER A 60 6.20 28.52 6.86
C SER A 60 5.35 27.28 6.61
N TRP A 61 4.77 27.17 5.43
CA TRP A 61 4.03 26.00 5.03
C TRP A 61 4.96 24.96 4.39
N SER A 62 4.74 23.72 4.73
CA SER A 62 5.45 22.57 4.18
C SER A 62 4.48 21.40 4.02
N ALA A 63 4.96 20.30 3.50
CA ALA A 63 4.21 19.05 3.41
C ALA A 63 4.96 17.90 4.06
N CYS A 64 4.23 16.98 4.65
CA CYS A 64 4.80 15.74 5.18
C CYS A 64 5.34 14.88 4.03
N HIS A 65 6.60 14.46 4.14
CA HIS A 65 7.29 13.64 3.14
C HIS A 65 7.36 12.15 3.52
N VAL A 66 6.66 11.73 4.56
CA VAL A 66 6.62 10.32 4.96
C VAL A 66 5.97 9.48 3.87
N ASN A 67 6.46 8.26 3.70
CA ASN A 67 6.08 7.31 2.63
C ASN A 67 4.63 6.77 2.72
N CYS A 68 3.73 7.41 3.41
CA CYS A 68 2.31 7.02 3.41
C CYS A 68 1.51 7.66 2.25
N GLY A 69 2.14 8.57 1.48
CA GLY A 69 1.51 9.22 0.34
C GLY A 69 0.48 10.30 0.67
N SER A 70 0.24 10.60 1.95
CA SER A 70 -0.80 11.55 2.35
C SER A 70 -0.47 13.01 2.09
N ARG A 71 0.82 13.35 2.03
CA ARG A 71 1.31 14.72 1.78
C ARG A 71 0.63 15.79 2.63
N CYS A 72 0.34 15.47 3.89
CA CYS A 72 -0.38 16.36 4.78
C CYS A 72 0.29 17.72 4.89
N PRO A 73 -0.46 18.83 4.80
CA PRO A 73 0.08 20.15 5.03
C PRO A 73 0.56 20.29 6.47
N LEU A 74 1.66 20.98 6.64
CA LEU A 74 2.29 21.23 7.92
C LEU A 74 2.57 22.72 8.06
N LYS A 75 2.18 23.30 9.19
CA LYS A 75 2.61 24.64 9.62
C LYS A 75 3.89 24.50 10.43
N ALA A 76 4.99 25.03 9.92
CA ALA A 76 6.25 25.12 10.63
C ALA A 76 6.43 26.50 11.24
N TYR A 77 6.48 26.57 12.55
CA TYR A 77 6.75 27.79 13.31
C TYR A 77 8.27 27.90 13.47
N VAL A 78 8.82 29.01 13.05
CA VAL A 78 10.27 29.23 12.98
C VAL A 78 10.64 30.37 13.93
N LYS A 79 11.67 30.15 14.75
CA LYS A 79 12.31 31.11 15.61
C LYS A 79 13.82 31.09 15.36
N ASP A 80 14.44 32.24 15.12
CA ASP A 80 15.87 32.35 14.85
C ASP A 80 16.39 31.35 13.79
N GLY A 81 15.61 31.14 12.72
CA GLY A 81 15.93 30.21 11.64
C GLY A 81 15.73 28.71 11.98
N GLN A 82 15.24 28.39 13.16
CA GLN A 82 14.99 27.02 13.59
C GLN A 82 13.48 26.72 13.68
N VAL A 83 13.08 25.53 13.26
CA VAL A 83 11.70 25.06 13.44
C VAL A 83 11.49 24.71 14.91
N VAL A 84 10.72 25.51 15.62
CA VAL A 84 10.42 25.31 17.05
C VAL A 84 9.17 24.51 17.30
N ARG A 85 8.22 24.54 16.36
CA ARG A 85 6.97 23.79 16.43
C ARG A 85 6.51 23.39 15.02
N ILE A 86 5.83 22.23 14.93
CA ILE A 86 5.09 21.83 13.74
C ILE A 86 3.65 21.55 14.16
N ASP A 87 2.71 22.13 13.42
CA ASP A 87 1.28 21.90 13.62
C ASP A 87 0.59 21.50 12.31
N ILE A 88 -0.69 21.20 12.40
CA ILE A 88 -1.54 20.90 11.27
C ILE A 88 -2.15 22.19 10.70
N ASP A 89 -2.74 22.09 9.53
CA ASP A 89 -3.69 23.10 9.09
C ASP A 89 -4.92 23.08 10.00
N SER A 90 -5.23 24.21 10.60
CA SER A 90 -6.38 24.40 11.47
C SER A 90 -7.20 25.64 11.06
N ASP A 91 -6.88 26.21 9.90
CA ASP A 91 -7.56 27.39 9.38
C ASP A 91 -8.59 26.98 8.32
N GLY A 92 -9.74 27.63 8.31
CA GLY A 92 -10.81 27.41 7.35
C GLY A 92 -11.85 26.38 7.77
N ASP A 93 -12.68 26.02 6.81
CA ASP A 93 -13.79 25.10 7.01
C ASP A 93 -13.33 23.69 7.35
N ASP A 94 -14.07 23.01 8.23
CA ASP A 94 -13.81 21.66 8.67
C ASP A 94 -15.13 20.92 8.90
N GLU A 95 -15.81 20.61 7.81
CA GLU A 95 -17.06 19.85 7.84
C GLU A 95 -16.85 18.49 7.20
N PHE A 96 -17.27 17.43 7.88
CA PHE A 96 -17.24 16.08 7.35
C PHE A 96 -18.59 15.72 6.71
N GLY A 97 -18.56 15.26 5.46
CA GLY A 97 -19.74 14.82 4.72
C GLY A 97 -19.53 14.91 3.20
N PRO A 98 -20.38 14.27 2.40
CA PRO A 98 -20.28 14.33 0.94
C PRO A 98 -20.33 15.77 0.42
N GLY A 99 -19.38 16.13 -0.45
CA GLY A 99 -19.27 17.47 -1.01
C GLY A 99 -18.85 18.57 -0.02
N LYS A 100 -18.49 18.21 1.20
CA LYS A 100 -17.97 19.12 2.21
C LYS A 100 -16.46 19.16 2.22
N ILE A 101 -15.89 20.26 2.74
CA ILE A 101 -14.46 20.44 2.90
C ILE A 101 -14.09 20.11 4.34
N TYR A 102 -13.23 19.15 4.51
CA TYR A 102 -12.63 18.81 5.81
C TYR A 102 -11.13 19.03 5.78
N GLN A 103 -10.56 19.35 6.93
CA GLN A 103 -9.14 19.61 7.03
C GLN A 103 -8.34 18.30 7.12
N MET A 104 -7.26 18.25 6.35
CA MET A 104 -6.33 17.15 6.39
C MET A 104 -5.45 17.24 7.64
N ARG A 105 -5.61 16.29 8.55
CA ARG A 105 -4.88 16.23 9.82
C ARG A 105 -3.65 15.35 9.69
N SER A 106 -2.48 15.95 9.85
CA SER A 106 -1.25 15.15 9.90
C SER A 106 -1.20 14.30 11.18
N CYS A 107 -0.75 13.08 11.04
CA CYS A 107 -0.54 12.18 12.17
C CYS A 107 0.73 12.56 12.97
N VAL A 108 1.01 11.78 14.02
CA VAL A 108 2.20 11.99 14.85
C VAL A 108 3.51 12.00 14.05
N ARG A 109 3.64 11.21 12.96
CA ARG A 109 4.85 11.20 12.13
C ARG A 109 5.13 12.54 11.47
N GLY A 110 4.10 13.21 10.92
CA GLY A 110 4.24 14.55 10.35
C GLY A 110 4.53 15.60 11.43
N ARG A 111 3.78 15.53 12.54
CA ARG A 111 3.91 16.50 13.64
C ARG A 111 5.24 16.41 14.38
N THR A 112 5.88 15.24 14.41
CA THR A 112 7.20 15.04 15.01
C THR A 112 8.37 15.23 14.04
N ASN A 113 8.13 15.76 12.83
CA ASN A 113 9.19 15.98 11.84
C ASN A 113 10.32 16.88 12.37
N ARG A 114 10.03 17.80 13.30
CA ARG A 114 11.05 18.62 13.98
C ARG A 114 12.10 17.74 14.67
N GLN A 115 11.68 16.69 15.38
CA GLN A 115 12.60 15.78 16.05
C GLN A 115 13.51 15.06 15.04
N ARG A 116 12.96 14.71 13.88
CA ARG A 116 13.73 14.10 12.79
C ARG A 116 14.73 15.09 12.18
N ILE A 117 14.36 16.36 12.03
CA ILE A 117 15.25 17.40 11.48
C ILE A 117 16.47 17.59 12.39
N TYR A 118 16.26 17.64 13.69
CA TYR A 118 17.28 17.91 14.69
C TYR A 118 17.74 16.67 15.45
N SER A 119 17.55 15.47 14.90
CA SER A 119 18.04 14.24 15.51
C SER A 119 19.58 14.27 15.62
N PRO A 120 20.15 13.91 16.77
CA PRO A 120 21.59 13.80 16.93
C PRO A 120 22.20 12.72 16.04
N ASP A 121 21.40 11.71 15.66
CA ASP A 121 21.82 10.61 14.79
C ASP A 121 21.77 10.99 13.30
N ARG A 122 21.38 12.22 12.97
CA ARG A 122 21.26 12.65 11.59
C ARG A 122 22.62 12.70 10.92
N ILE A 123 22.78 11.99 9.80
CA ILE A 123 23.98 12.06 8.95
C ILE A 123 24.07 13.47 8.36
N GLN A 124 25.18 14.15 8.63
CA GLN A 124 25.42 15.54 8.20
C GLN A 124 26.48 15.66 7.13
N LYS A 125 27.32 14.64 6.98
CA LYS A 125 28.41 14.60 6.00
C LYS A 125 28.41 13.25 5.28
N PRO A 126 28.97 13.15 4.09
CA PRO A 126 29.19 11.85 3.46
C PRO A 126 30.02 10.93 4.34
N LEU A 127 29.65 9.65 4.34
CA LEU A 127 30.33 8.61 5.11
C LEU A 127 30.91 7.57 4.14
N LYS A 128 32.18 7.26 4.33
CA LYS A 128 32.88 6.18 3.63
C LYS A 128 33.16 5.02 4.60
N ARG A 129 32.96 3.81 4.16
CA ARG A 129 33.32 2.65 4.98
C ARG A 129 34.83 2.62 5.19
N VAL A 130 35.26 2.43 6.43
CA VAL A 130 36.68 2.32 6.78
C VAL A 130 37.31 1.15 6.02
N GLU A 131 38.45 1.40 5.40
CA GLU A 131 39.19 0.41 4.62
C GLU A 131 39.53 -0.82 5.46
N GLY A 132 39.50 -2.01 4.84
CA GLY A 132 39.74 -3.29 5.50
C GLY A 132 38.58 -3.81 6.33
N THR A 133 37.49 -3.08 6.47
CA THR A 133 36.29 -3.56 7.20
C THR A 133 35.31 -4.28 6.27
N LYS A 134 34.53 -5.22 6.81
CA LYS A 134 33.52 -5.97 6.08
C LYS A 134 32.17 -5.24 6.09
N ARG A 135 31.29 -5.57 5.14
CA ARG A 135 29.88 -5.15 5.18
C ARG A 135 29.25 -5.64 6.48
N GLY A 136 28.47 -4.76 7.12
CA GLY A 136 27.78 -5.06 8.38
C GLY A 136 28.59 -4.75 9.65
N GLU A 137 29.90 -4.45 9.55
CA GLU A 137 30.67 -4.03 10.73
C GLU A 137 30.30 -2.63 11.25
N GLY A 138 29.63 -1.81 10.44
CA GLY A 138 29.15 -0.49 10.85
C GLY A 138 30.23 0.55 11.10
N LYS A 139 31.42 0.36 10.54
CA LYS A 139 32.56 1.28 10.71
C LYS A 139 32.67 2.23 9.53
N TYR A 140 32.48 3.50 9.79
CA TYR A 140 32.51 4.57 8.79
C TYR A 140 33.36 5.73 9.26
N GLU A 141 33.90 6.47 8.31
CA GLU A 141 34.63 7.73 8.50
C GLU A 141 33.95 8.84 7.70
N GLU A 142 33.96 10.05 8.22
CA GLU A 142 33.46 11.24 7.52
C GLU A 142 34.45 11.63 6.43
N ILE A 143 33.92 11.92 5.24
CA ILE A 143 34.68 12.45 4.11
C ILE A 143 34.05 13.74 3.60
N THR A 144 34.78 14.51 2.80
CA THR A 144 34.26 15.70 2.16
C THR A 144 33.31 15.35 1.01
N TRP A 145 32.44 16.29 0.63
CA TRP A 145 31.59 16.14 -0.55
C TRP A 145 32.43 16.00 -1.83
N ASP A 146 33.53 16.74 -1.97
CA ASP A 146 34.40 16.61 -3.12
C ASP A 146 35.03 15.22 -3.23
N GLU A 147 35.49 14.66 -2.10
CA GLU A 147 36.00 13.31 -2.06
C GLU A 147 34.93 12.28 -2.45
N ALA A 148 33.72 12.42 -1.88
CA ALA A 148 32.60 11.52 -2.16
C ALA A 148 32.20 11.57 -3.66
N ILE A 149 32.06 12.77 -4.22
CA ILE A 149 31.68 12.96 -5.62
C ILE A 149 32.77 12.42 -6.56
N ASN A 150 34.04 12.71 -6.28
CA ASN A 150 35.15 12.21 -7.08
C ASN A 150 35.24 10.67 -7.05
N LEU A 151 35.06 10.07 -5.88
CA LEU A 151 35.06 8.61 -5.74
C LEU A 151 33.92 7.97 -6.56
N ILE A 152 32.70 8.50 -6.42
CA ILE A 152 31.51 8.02 -7.16
C ILE A 152 31.72 8.19 -8.67
N ALA A 153 32.14 9.38 -9.12
CA ALA A 153 32.31 9.66 -10.53
C ALA A 153 33.41 8.80 -11.18
N THR A 154 34.52 8.58 -10.48
CA THR A 154 35.61 7.70 -10.97
C THR A 154 35.12 6.27 -11.10
N THR A 155 34.51 5.72 -10.05
CA THR A 155 33.98 4.36 -10.07
C THR A 155 32.89 4.17 -11.15
N MET A 156 32.00 5.16 -11.32
CA MET A 156 31.01 5.10 -12.39
C MET A 156 31.63 5.09 -13.78
N LYS A 157 32.72 5.86 -14.01
CA LYS A 157 33.43 5.84 -15.30
C LYS A 157 34.08 4.49 -15.56
N GLU A 158 34.76 3.93 -14.58
CA GLU A 158 35.39 2.60 -14.68
C GLU A 158 34.35 1.52 -15.00
N ILE A 159 33.22 1.50 -14.28
CA ILE A 159 32.13 0.53 -14.53
C ILE A 159 31.57 0.70 -15.96
N LYS A 160 31.35 1.95 -16.39
CA LYS A 160 30.84 2.21 -17.73
C LYS A 160 31.80 1.78 -18.82
N GLU A 161 33.09 2.02 -18.65
CA GLU A 161 34.13 1.64 -19.61
C GLU A 161 34.27 0.12 -19.70
N GLU A 162 34.14 -0.59 -18.58
CA GLU A 162 34.33 -2.05 -18.53
C GLU A 162 33.07 -2.83 -18.91
N TYR A 163 31.88 -2.39 -18.46
CA TYR A 163 30.63 -3.17 -18.53
C TYR A 163 29.51 -2.49 -19.34
N GLY A 164 29.57 -1.19 -19.58
CA GLY A 164 28.49 -0.43 -20.23
C GLY A 164 27.45 0.12 -19.25
N ASN A 165 26.42 0.75 -19.81
CA ASN A 165 25.37 1.43 -19.03
C ASN A 165 24.33 0.49 -18.43
N ASP A 166 24.14 -0.70 -18.98
CA ASP A 166 23.29 -1.76 -18.45
C ASP A 166 23.79 -2.37 -17.14
N ALA A 167 25.04 -2.10 -16.77
CA ALA A 167 25.58 -2.43 -15.46
C ALA A 167 25.05 -1.55 -14.31
N PHE A 168 24.41 -0.43 -14.62
CA PHE A 168 23.79 0.44 -13.62
C PHE A 168 22.32 0.09 -13.43
N TYR A 169 22.01 -0.66 -12.40
CA TYR A 169 20.63 -1.01 -12.05
C TYR A 169 20.06 -0.02 -11.03
N ILE A 170 18.93 0.62 -11.36
CA ILE A 170 18.20 1.47 -10.44
C ILE A 170 16.94 0.76 -10.00
N GLN A 171 16.96 0.31 -8.76
CA GLN A 171 15.85 -0.33 -8.11
C GLN A 171 14.77 0.69 -7.75
N TYR A 172 13.52 0.24 -7.80
CA TYR A 172 12.37 0.97 -7.25
C TYR A 172 12.58 1.33 -5.78
N GLY A 173 12.20 2.53 -5.45
CA GLY A 173 12.20 3.01 -4.07
C GLY A 173 11.10 4.02 -3.83
N THR A 174 10.45 3.94 -2.65
CA THR A 174 9.40 4.88 -2.25
C THR A 174 9.91 5.72 -1.15
N GLY A 175 10.42 6.35 -0.60
CA GLY A 175 10.80 7.17 0.56
C GLY A 175 10.08 8.49 0.51
N VAL A 176 10.38 9.29 -0.49
CA VAL A 176 9.78 10.61 -0.70
C VAL A 176 8.87 10.58 -1.92
N LEU A 177 7.57 10.69 -1.70
CA LEU A 177 6.57 10.68 -2.77
C LEU A 177 6.32 12.07 -3.37
N GLY A 178 6.67 13.12 -2.66
CA GLY A 178 6.48 14.50 -3.09
C GLY A 178 7.79 15.25 -3.30
N GLY A 179 7.72 16.43 -3.91
CA GLY A 179 8.88 17.26 -4.18
C GLY A 179 9.52 16.99 -5.53
N THR A 180 10.25 17.97 -6.03
CA THR A 180 10.88 17.95 -7.35
C THR A 180 12.30 17.36 -7.29
N VAL A 181 13.04 17.70 -6.27
CA VAL A 181 14.46 17.33 -6.15
C VAL A 181 14.64 16.03 -5.40
N SER A 182 13.92 15.86 -4.31
CA SER A 182 14.06 14.72 -3.40
C SER A 182 13.09 13.57 -3.69
N LYS A 183 12.32 13.64 -4.76
CA LYS A 183 11.38 12.59 -5.15
C LYS A 183 12.11 11.29 -5.43
N SER A 184 11.61 10.20 -4.88
CA SER A 184 12.18 8.86 -5.07
C SER A 184 11.21 7.87 -5.71
N TRP A 185 9.92 8.20 -5.77
CA TRP A 185 8.91 7.37 -6.43
C TRP A 185 8.66 7.83 -7.86
N HIS A 186 8.30 6.90 -8.74
CA HIS A 186 8.52 6.90 -10.18
C HIS A 186 10.01 7.13 -10.45
N PRO A 187 10.82 6.07 -10.43
CA PRO A 187 12.28 6.17 -10.55
C PRO A 187 12.72 6.96 -11.78
N ASP A 188 12.00 6.83 -12.89
CA ASP A 188 12.19 7.54 -14.16
C ASP A 188 11.94 9.06 -14.08
N GLN A 189 11.28 9.54 -13.03
CA GLN A 189 10.96 10.96 -12.81
C GLN A 189 11.82 11.62 -11.74
N THR A 190 12.92 10.99 -11.35
CA THR A 190 13.82 11.52 -10.32
C THR A 190 14.98 12.28 -10.95
N MET A 191 15.58 13.19 -10.18
CA MET A 191 16.81 13.87 -10.62
C MET A 191 17.95 12.89 -10.85
N PHE A 192 17.96 11.77 -10.12
CA PHE A 192 18.95 10.70 -10.33
C PHE A 192 18.73 9.99 -11.66
N ALA A 193 17.50 9.69 -12.01
CA ALA A 193 17.19 9.12 -13.33
C ALA A 193 17.59 10.08 -14.47
N ARG A 194 17.36 11.37 -14.29
CA ARG A 194 17.82 12.38 -15.25
C ARG A 194 19.35 12.36 -15.42
N LEU A 195 20.09 12.32 -14.30
CA LEU A 195 21.54 12.18 -14.34
C LEU A 195 21.95 10.93 -15.13
N MET A 196 21.32 9.79 -14.85
CA MET A 196 21.65 8.52 -15.50
C MET A 196 21.26 8.52 -16.99
N ASN A 197 20.16 9.16 -17.37
CA ASN A 197 19.81 9.33 -18.78
C ASN A 197 20.86 10.18 -19.54
N LEU A 198 21.32 11.26 -18.94
CA LEU A 198 22.43 12.09 -19.45
C LEU A 198 23.77 11.33 -19.48
N TRP A 199 23.94 10.37 -18.56
CA TRP A 199 25.13 9.53 -18.48
C TRP A 199 25.17 8.42 -19.55
N GLY A 200 24.03 8.14 -20.22
CA GLY A 200 23.89 7.12 -21.26
C GLY A 200 22.94 5.97 -20.90
N GLY A 201 22.05 6.20 -19.95
CA GLY A 201 21.03 5.25 -19.57
C GLY A 201 21.38 4.35 -18.37
N TYR A 202 20.46 3.49 -18.01
CA TYR A 202 20.57 2.56 -16.89
C TYR A 202 19.54 1.43 -17.03
N LEU A 203 19.82 0.29 -16.42
CA LEU A 203 18.89 -0.82 -16.31
C LEU A 203 17.80 -0.48 -15.29
N ARG A 204 16.54 -0.49 -15.73
CA ARG A 204 15.37 -0.15 -14.89
C ARG A 204 14.76 -1.39 -14.24
N GLN A 205 14.01 -1.16 -13.17
CA GLN A 205 13.05 -2.11 -12.67
C GLN A 205 11.68 -1.86 -13.32
N TYR A 206 11.06 -2.93 -13.82
CA TYR A 206 9.66 -2.91 -14.26
C TYR A 206 8.74 -3.24 -13.08
N ALA A 207 7.63 -2.50 -12.96
CA ALA A 207 6.64 -2.56 -11.89
C ALA A 207 7.22 -2.27 -10.48
N ASP A 208 6.38 -2.27 -9.50
CA ASP A 208 6.75 -2.08 -8.09
C ASP A 208 6.21 -3.23 -7.23
N TYR A 209 6.94 -3.56 -6.17
CA TYR A 209 6.55 -4.61 -5.23
C TYR A 209 5.65 -4.11 -4.10
N SER A 210 5.47 -2.81 -3.98
CA SER A 210 4.68 -2.20 -2.90
C SER A 210 3.19 -2.29 -3.16
N THR A 211 2.78 -1.97 -4.39
CA THR A 211 1.38 -1.96 -4.85
C THR A 211 1.21 -2.65 -6.20
N GLY A 212 2.22 -3.38 -6.66
CA GLY A 212 2.28 -3.95 -8.00
C GLY A 212 1.07 -4.79 -8.32
N GLN A 213 0.68 -5.69 -7.45
CA GLN A 213 -0.42 -6.62 -7.74
C GLN A 213 -1.78 -5.92 -7.79
N ILE A 214 -2.11 -5.07 -6.82
CA ILE A 214 -3.37 -4.32 -6.86
C ILE A 214 -3.43 -3.36 -8.06
N THR A 215 -2.28 -2.77 -8.41
CA THR A 215 -2.19 -1.86 -9.57
C THR A 215 -2.39 -2.59 -10.90
N TRP A 216 -2.05 -3.87 -10.97
CA TRP A 216 -2.32 -4.73 -12.13
C TRP A 216 -3.76 -5.26 -12.16
N GLU A 217 -4.23 -5.82 -11.05
CA GLU A 217 -5.50 -6.55 -11.02
C GLU A 217 -6.71 -5.63 -11.07
N MET A 218 -6.67 -4.49 -10.38
CA MET A 218 -7.83 -3.61 -10.32
C MET A 218 -8.20 -2.97 -11.66
N PRO A 219 -7.24 -2.52 -12.51
CA PRO A 219 -7.59 -2.06 -13.86
C PRO A 219 -8.23 -3.14 -14.72
N LEU A 220 -7.84 -4.40 -14.54
CA LEU A 220 -8.42 -5.53 -15.27
C LEU A 220 -9.86 -5.80 -14.84
N PHE A 221 -10.15 -5.55 -13.59
CA PHE A 221 -11.46 -5.80 -13.01
C PHE A 221 -12.39 -4.59 -13.11
N ASN A 222 -11.93 -3.40 -12.74
CA ASN A 222 -12.72 -2.17 -12.64
C ASN A 222 -12.38 -1.12 -13.71
N GLY A 223 -11.38 -1.35 -14.56
CA GLY A 223 -10.86 -0.34 -15.48
C GLY A 223 -9.87 0.64 -14.85
N ASP A 224 -9.83 0.75 -13.53
CA ASP A 224 -8.91 1.63 -12.78
C ASP A 224 -8.58 1.07 -11.40
N ALA A 225 -7.34 1.28 -10.95
CA ALA A 225 -6.87 0.86 -9.63
C ALA A 225 -7.28 1.79 -8.48
N TRP A 226 -7.80 2.97 -8.80
CA TRP A 226 -7.89 4.08 -7.86
C TRP A 226 -9.30 4.58 -7.60
N SER A 227 -10.25 4.24 -8.48
CA SER A 227 -11.62 4.72 -8.37
C SER A 227 -12.37 4.05 -7.22
N ASN A 228 -12.92 4.87 -6.36
CA ASN A 228 -13.81 4.48 -5.28
C ASN A 228 -14.76 5.64 -5.00
N ASN A 229 -15.77 5.42 -4.15
CA ASN A 229 -16.58 6.51 -3.61
C ASN A 229 -15.68 7.47 -2.82
N GLU A 230 -16.12 8.72 -2.72
CA GLU A 230 -15.47 9.69 -1.84
C GLU A 230 -15.49 9.15 -0.39
N VAL A 231 -14.36 9.29 0.34
CA VAL A 231 -14.27 8.75 1.71
C VAL A 231 -15.28 9.37 2.68
N THR A 232 -15.76 10.58 2.40
CA THR A 232 -16.81 11.23 3.17
C THR A 232 -18.18 10.60 2.95
N ASP A 233 -18.38 9.87 1.85
CA ASP A 233 -19.60 9.12 1.55
C ASP A 233 -19.81 7.91 2.47
N LEU A 234 -18.80 7.49 3.22
CA LEU A 234 -18.90 6.44 4.25
C LEU A 234 -19.97 6.73 5.32
N VAL A 235 -20.38 7.98 5.51
CA VAL A 235 -21.50 8.31 6.41
C VAL A 235 -22.84 7.75 5.93
N ASN A 236 -22.95 7.47 4.64
CA ASN A 236 -24.14 6.90 4.02
C ASN A 236 -24.12 5.36 3.98
N SER A 237 -23.01 4.75 4.41
CA SER A 237 -22.90 3.30 4.44
C SER A 237 -23.71 2.71 5.59
N LYS A 238 -24.46 1.65 5.31
CA LYS A 238 -25.03 0.80 6.37
C LYS A 238 -23.94 -0.09 6.96
N ASN A 239 -23.06 -0.59 6.09
CA ASN A 239 -21.94 -1.44 6.46
C ASN A 239 -20.63 -0.93 5.87
N ILE A 240 -19.53 -1.11 6.58
CA ILE A 240 -18.18 -0.80 6.12
C ILE A 240 -17.31 -2.02 6.43
N VAL A 241 -16.71 -2.61 5.40
CA VAL A 241 -15.84 -3.78 5.54
C VAL A 241 -14.42 -3.42 5.13
N LEU A 242 -13.49 -3.55 6.06
CA LEU A 242 -12.08 -3.26 5.87
C LEU A 242 -11.28 -4.57 5.78
N PHE A 243 -10.69 -4.85 4.62
CA PHE A 243 -9.84 -6.02 4.40
C PHE A 243 -8.37 -5.68 4.53
N GLY A 244 -7.66 -6.25 5.51
CA GLY A 244 -6.23 -6.01 5.72
C GLY A 244 -5.88 -4.53 5.79
N ASN A 245 -6.76 -3.72 6.37
CA ASN A 245 -6.68 -2.27 6.37
C ASN A 245 -6.60 -1.74 7.80
N ASN A 246 -5.43 -1.17 8.14
CA ASN A 246 -5.19 -0.58 9.45
C ASN A 246 -4.75 0.90 9.34
N PRO A 247 -5.65 1.82 8.96
CA PRO A 247 -5.31 3.23 8.80
C PRO A 247 -4.82 3.90 10.08
N ALA A 248 -5.15 3.39 11.25
CA ALA A 248 -4.62 3.90 12.52
C ALA A 248 -3.10 3.79 12.60
N ASN A 249 -2.49 2.84 11.89
CA ASN A 249 -1.05 2.61 11.88
C ASN A 249 -0.40 2.95 10.53
N THR A 250 -1.00 2.53 9.43
CA THR A 250 -0.35 2.58 8.12
C THR A 250 -0.56 3.90 7.41
N ARG A 251 -1.79 4.39 7.39
CA ARG A 251 -2.18 5.66 6.76
C ARG A 251 -3.00 6.51 7.70
N MET A 252 -2.46 6.77 8.87
CA MET A 252 -3.14 7.55 9.92
C MET A 252 -3.66 8.88 9.42
N SER A 253 -3.07 9.40 8.37
CA SER A 253 -3.39 10.70 7.81
C SER A 253 -3.66 10.69 6.31
N GLY A 254 -3.54 9.59 5.62
CA GLY A 254 -3.72 9.49 4.18
C GLY A 254 -5.12 9.80 3.71
N SER A 255 -5.58 10.98 3.85
CA SER A 255 -6.94 11.46 3.89
C SER A 255 -7.53 11.39 5.29
N ALA A 256 -6.68 11.26 6.32
CA ALA A 256 -7.10 11.11 7.70
C ALA A 256 -8.10 9.95 7.93
N MET A 257 -7.91 8.80 7.25
CA MET A 257 -8.89 7.71 7.22
C MET A 257 -9.36 7.28 8.62
N GLN A 258 -8.44 7.21 9.59
CA GLN A 258 -8.83 6.89 10.97
C GLN A 258 -9.74 7.96 11.57
N TYR A 259 -9.48 9.23 11.30
CA TYR A 259 -10.37 10.33 11.71
C TYR A 259 -11.73 10.21 11.01
N LEU A 260 -11.75 9.91 9.72
CA LEU A 260 -12.98 9.78 8.95
C LEU A 260 -13.85 8.62 9.47
N LEU A 261 -13.27 7.48 9.77
CA LEU A 261 -13.97 6.36 10.41
C LEU A 261 -14.52 6.74 11.79
N THR A 262 -13.81 7.59 12.55
CA THR A 262 -14.33 8.14 13.81
C THR A 262 -15.52 9.08 13.56
N GLN A 263 -15.46 9.91 12.50
CA GLN A 263 -16.59 10.76 12.13
C GLN A 263 -17.81 9.96 11.69
N VAL A 264 -17.61 8.86 10.95
CA VAL A 264 -18.70 7.93 10.63
C VAL A 264 -19.38 7.43 11.92
N ARG A 265 -18.59 7.01 12.92
CA ARG A 265 -19.14 6.58 14.22
C ARG A 265 -19.96 7.64 14.93
N LEU A 266 -19.58 8.90 14.79
CA LEU A 266 -20.28 10.02 15.42
C LEU A 266 -21.57 10.42 14.67
N GLN A 267 -21.53 10.37 13.34
CA GLN A 267 -22.62 10.84 12.49
C GLN A 267 -23.60 9.75 12.08
N ASN A 268 -23.12 8.51 11.97
CA ASN A 268 -23.92 7.33 11.69
C ASN A 268 -23.56 6.20 12.68
N PRO A 269 -24.03 6.29 13.94
CA PRO A 269 -23.70 5.31 14.98
C PRO A 269 -24.25 3.91 14.69
N GLU A 270 -25.28 3.81 13.84
CA GLU A 270 -25.90 2.54 13.44
C GLU A 270 -25.08 1.79 12.39
N ALA A 271 -24.13 2.45 11.72
CA ALA A 271 -23.27 1.79 10.74
C ALA A 271 -22.45 0.64 11.38
N THR A 272 -22.46 -0.52 10.73
CA THR A 272 -21.68 -1.66 11.14
C THR A 272 -20.30 -1.61 10.48
N ILE A 273 -19.23 -1.52 11.27
CA ILE A 273 -17.85 -1.56 10.78
C ILE A 273 -17.25 -2.93 11.11
N VAL A 274 -16.85 -3.68 10.09
CA VAL A 274 -16.20 -4.98 10.20
C VAL A 274 -14.75 -4.86 9.72
N VAL A 275 -13.82 -5.39 10.48
CA VAL A 275 -12.40 -5.48 10.10
C VAL A 275 -12.02 -6.94 9.91
N VAL A 276 -11.65 -7.31 8.70
CA VAL A 276 -11.11 -8.64 8.33
C VAL A 276 -9.60 -8.49 8.26
N ASP A 277 -8.90 -8.97 9.28
CA ASP A 277 -7.45 -8.76 9.42
C ASP A 277 -6.84 -9.87 10.29
N PRO A 278 -5.67 -10.43 9.92
CA PRO A 278 -4.97 -11.40 10.76
C PRO A 278 -4.67 -10.89 12.17
N HIS A 279 -4.50 -9.58 12.30
CA HIS A 279 -4.13 -8.90 13.53
C HIS A 279 -5.30 -8.09 14.10
N LEU A 280 -5.53 -8.19 15.41
CA LEU A 280 -6.43 -7.27 16.11
C LEU A 280 -5.77 -5.88 16.14
N SER A 281 -5.99 -5.12 15.08
CA SER A 281 -5.31 -3.86 14.82
C SER A 281 -5.87 -2.71 15.65
N ASP A 282 -5.08 -1.61 15.74
CA ASP A 282 -5.54 -0.38 16.40
C ASP A 282 -6.81 0.19 15.75
N THR A 283 -6.98 0.01 14.45
CA THR A 283 -8.23 0.35 13.75
C THR A 283 -9.39 -0.52 14.21
N ALA A 284 -9.17 -1.84 14.31
CA ALA A 284 -10.20 -2.75 14.78
C ALA A 284 -10.63 -2.41 16.21
N VAL A 285 -9.68 -2.18 17.12
CA VAL A 285 -9.96 -1.79 18.52
C VAL A 285 -10.66 -0.43 18.58
N GLY A 286 -10.28 0.52 17.71
CA GLY A 286 -10.74 1.91 17.80
C GLY A 286 -12.13 2.15 17.23
N VAL A 287 -12.53 1.45 16.16
CA VAL A 287 -13.76 1.78 15.44
C VAL A 287 -14.63 0.58 15.04
N ALA A 288 -14.12 -0.66 15.06
CA ALA A 288 -14.90 -1.80 14.56
C ALA A 288 -15.99 -2.25 15.55
N ASN A 289 -17.13 -2.70 15.02
CA ASN A 289 -18.11 -3.48 15.77
C ASN A 289 -17.66 -4.94 15.87
N ARG A 290 -16.94 -5.42 14.84
CA ARG A 290 -16.50 -6.80 14.74
C ARG A 290 -15.13 -6.89 14.10
N TRP A 291 -14.26 -7.70 14.68
CA TRP A 291 -13.02 -8.16 14.06
C TRP A 291 -13.16 -9.63 13.68
N ILE A 292 -12.77 -9.95 12.45
CA ILE A 292 -12.76 -11.31 11.91
C ILE A 292 -11.30 -11.68 11.64
N PRO A 293 -10.69 -12.54 12.48
CA PRO A 293 -9.34 -13.02 12.24
C PRO A 293 -9.31 -13.96 11.03
N ILE A 294 -8.37 -13.72 10.11
CA ILE A 294 -8.19 -14.51 8.90
C ILE A 294 -6.73 -14.95 8.78
N ARG A 295 -6.47 -16.12 8.23
CA ARG A 295 -5.10 -16.52 7.87
C ARG A 295 -4.59 -15.63 6.75
N PRO A 296 -3.35 -15.09 6.85
CA PRO A 296 -2.77 -14.21 5.82
C PRO A 296 -2.81 -14.85 4.43
N GLY A 297 -3.19 -14.05 3.41
CA GLY A 297 -3.18 -14.46 2.02
C GLY A 297 -4.32 -15.41 1.60
N THR A 298 -5.39 -15.52 2.40
CA THR A 298 -6.53 -16.40 2.10
C THR A 298 -7.83 -15.65 1.83
N ASP A 299 -7.76 -14.34 1.58
CA ASP A 299 -8.92 -13.48 1.32
C ASP A 299 -9.74 -13.97 0.12
N MET A 300 -9.09 -14.48 -0.94
CA MET A 300 -9.77 -15.05 -2.09
C MET A 300 -10.64 -16.24 -1.71
N ALA A 301 -10.19 -17.12 -0.82
CA ALA A 301 -10.97 -18.26 -0.37
C ALA A 301 -12.18 -17.84 0.48
N LEU A 302 -12.00 -16.81 1.33
CA LEU A 302 -13.09 -16.20 2.09
C LEU A 302 -14.19 -15.71 1.15
N VAL A 303 -13.81 -14.90 0.15
CA VAL A 303 -14.76 -14.32 -0.80
C VAL A 303 -15.42 -15.39 -1.67
N ALA A 304 -14.66 -16.40 -2.12
CA ALA A 304 -15.24 -17.50 -2.88
C ALA A 304 -16.34 -18.23 -2.08
N GLY A 305 -16.11 -18.50 -0.79
CA GLY A 305 -17.11 -19.07 0.09
C GLY A 305 -18.34 -18.17 0.31
N MET A 306 -18.14 -16.86 0.39
CA MET A 306 -19.22 -15.89 0.47
C MET A 306 -20.09 -15.89 -0.79
N ILE A 307 -19.45 -15.82 -1.97
CA ILE A 307 -20.15 -15.74 -3.26
C ILE A 307 -20.86 -17.07 -3.54
N GLN A 308 -20.20 -18.21 -3.28
CA GLN A 308 -20.84 -19.52 -3.44
C GLN A 308 -22.12 -19.64 -2.60
N TYR A 309 -22.07 -19.21 -1.34
CA TYR A 309 -23.24 -19.20 -0.48
C TYR A 309 -24.36 -18.31 -1.02
N LEU A 310 -24.05 -17.07 -1.40
CA LEU A 310 -25.04 -16.15 -1.95
C LEU A 310 -25.65 -16.65 -3.26
N PHE A 311 -24.82 -17.22 -4.13
CA PHE A 311 -25.23 -17.78 -5.41
C PHE A 311 -26.15 -18.99 -5.23
N SER A 312 -25.74 -19.97 -4.44
CA SER A 312 -26.52 -21.19 -4.17
C SER A 312 -27.85 -20.89 -3.47
N ALA A 313 -27.91 -19.85 -2.66
CA ALA A 313 -29.11 -19.41 -1.97
C ALA A 313 -30.03 -18.54 -2.86
N GLY A 314 -29.65 -18.26 -4.11
CA GLY A 314 -30.40 -17.41 -5.03
C GLY A 314 -30.52 -15.94 -4.56
N LYS A 315 -29.54 -15.46 -3.81
CA LYS A 315 -29.52 -14.11 -3.25
C LYS A 315 -28.89 -13.06 -4.18
N LEU A 316 -28.10 -13.48 -5.17
CA LEU A 316 -27.47 -12.59 -6.12
C LEU A 316 -28.42 -12.22 -7.26
N ASP A 317 -28.27 -11.01 -7.78
CA ASP A 317 -28.99 -10.55 -8.96
C ASP A 317 -28.34 -11.14 -10.22
N GLU A 318 -28.96 -12.18 -10.80
CA GLU A 318 -28.47 -12.84 -12.01
C GLU A 318 -28.38 -11.89 -13.20
N GLN A 319 -29.33 -10.94 -13.34
CA GLN A 319 -29.31 -9.99 -14.45
C GLN A 319 -28.13 -9.03 -14.31
N LEU A 320 -27.84 -8.53 -13.11
CA LEU A 320 -26.66 -7.73 -12.85
C LEU A 320 -25.37 -8.48 -13.24
N ILE A 321 -25.30 -9.77 -12.88
CA ILE A 321 -24.12 -10.58 -13.20
C ILE A 321 -23.98 -10.75 -14.71
N ARG A 322 -25.04 -11.09 -15.42
CA ARG A 322 -25.01 -11.25 -16.89
C ARG A 322 -24.66 -9.96 -17.61
N ASP A 323 -25.10 -8.82 -17.10
CA ASP A 323 -24.85 -7.50 -17.72
C ASP A 323 -23.45 -6.95 -17.45
N LYS A 324 -22.80 -7.33 -16.35
CA LYS A 324 -21.59 -6.66 -15.86
C LYS A 324 -20.38 -7.56 -15.71
N PHE A 325 -20.54 -8.86 -15.74
CA PHE A 325 -19.44 -9.80 -15.51
C PHE A 325 -19.22 -10.69 -16.72
N VAL A 326 -17.98 -10.71 -17.20
CA VAL A 326 -17.56 -11.60 -18.28
C VAL A 326 -17.14 -12.95 -17.71
N GLY A 327 -17.68 -14.04 -18.25
CA GLY A 327 -17.25 -15.39 -17.91
C GLY A 327 -17.66 -15.86 -16.52
N PHE A 328 -18.77 -15.35 -15.98
CA PHE A 328 -19.30 -15.85 -14.71
C PHE A 328 -20.05 -17.17 -14.91
N PHE A 329 -21.03 -17.22 -15.82
CA PHE A 329 -21.87 -18.39 -16.03
C PHE A 329 -21.27 -19.38 -17.04
N SER A 330 -21.47 -20.68 -16.77
CA SER A 330 -21.01 -21.75 -17.65
C SER A 330 -21.72 -21.76 -19.01
N ASP A 331 -22.98 -21.36 -19.04
CA ASP A 331 -23.82 -21.36 -20.24
C ASP A 331 -23.46 -20.25 -21.25
N SER A 332 -22.88 -19.15 -20.80
CA SER A 332 -22.46 -18.02 -21.62
C SER A 332 -20.94 -17.86 -21.73
N PHE A 333 -20.16 -18.64 -20.99
CA PHE A 333 -18.72 -18.45 -20.83
C PHE A 333 -17.97 -18.28 -22.15
N ALA A 334 -18.17 -19.19 -23.11
CA ALA A 334 -17.44 -19.15 -24.37
C ALA A 334 -17.78 -17.93 -25.25
N ASP A 335 -19.05 -17.51 -25.22
CA ASP A 335 -19.51 -16.33 -25.97
C ASP A 335 -19.06 -15.03 -25.31
N ASP A 336 -19.11 -14.95 -23.97
CA ASP A 336 -18.64 -13.83 -23.19
C ASP A 336 -17.14 -13.59 -23.43
N VAL A 337 -16.34 -14.66 -23.39
CA VAL A 337 -14.89 -14.58 -23.62
C VAL A 337 -14.59 -14.15 -25.03
N LYS A 338 -15.27 -14.69 -26.04
CA LYS A 338 -15.10 -14.25 -27.44
C LYS A 338 -15.48 -12.79 -27.65
N ALA A 339 -16.56 -12.33 -27.02
CA ALA A 339 -16.98 -10.94 -27.10
C ALA A 339 -15.96 -9.99 -26.47
N ALA A 340 -15.27 -10.42 -25.43
CA ALA A 340 -14.24 -9.66 -24.73
C ALA A 340 -12.82 -9.81 -25.33
N GLU A 341 -12.62 -10.75 -26.27
CA GLU A 341 -11.31 -11.14 -26.82
C GLU A 341 -10.45 -9.96 -27.30
N PRO A 342 -10.94 -8.96 -28.03
CA PRO A 342 -10.10 -7.87 -28.51
C PRO A 342 -9.46 -7.02 -27.40
N THR A 343 -10.05 -7.07 -26.21
CA THR A 343 -9.62 -6.25 -25.06
C THR A 343 -8.96 -7.06 -23.96
N SER A 344 -9.18 -8.36 -23.92
CA SER A 344 -8.76 -9.22 -22.81
C SER A 344 -7.66 -10.22 -23.15
N THR A 345 -7.33 -10.42 -24.42
CA THR A 345 -6.36 -11.43 -24.89
C THR A 345 -4.97 -11.30 -24.25
N ALA A 346 -4.57 -10.09 -23.88
CA ALA A 346 -3.31 -9.87 -23.17
C ALA A 346 -3.28 -10.42 -21.71
N PHE A 347 -4.39 -10.91 -21.18
CA PHE A 347 -4.53 -11.23 -19.76
C PHE A 347 -4.97 -12.65 -19.43
N MET A 348 -5.43 -13.39 -20.42
CA MET A 348 -6.06 -14.70 -20.18
C MET A 348 -5.13 -15.89 -20.43
N GLY A 349 -3.82 -15.71 -20.31
CA GLY A 349 -2.87 -16.80 -20.44
C GLY A 349 -2.85 -17.41 -21.85
N LEU A 350 -2.80 -16.53 -22.86
CA LEU A 350 -2.63 -16.94 -24.25
C LEU A 350 -1.40 -17.84 -24.39
N ASP A 351 -1.54 -18.87 -25.20
CA ASP A 351 -0.36 -19.59 -25.66
C ASP A 351 0.57 -18.64 -26.45
N LYS A 352 1.78 -19.08 -26.73
CA LYS A 352 2.76 -18.28 -27.48
C LYS A 352 2.30 -17.92 -28.90
N SER A 353 1.20 -18.49 -29.40
CA SER A 353 0.59 -18.19 -30.70
C SER A 353 -0.45 -17.07 -30.63
N GLY A 354 -0.82 -16.63 -29.42
CA GLY A 354 -1.88 -15.66 -29.21
C GLY A 354 -3.29 -16.24 -29.33
N ALA A 355 -3.43 -17.56 -29.39
CA ALA A 355 -4.73 -18.22 -29.44
C ALA A 355 -5.24 -18.53 -28.03
N LEU A 356 -6.44 -18.08 -27.73
CA LEU A 356 -7.16 -18.50 -26.53
C LEU A 356 -7.77 -19.88 -26.81
N THR A 357 -7.20 -20.93 -26.21
CA THR A 357 -7.79 -22.26 -26.24
C THR A 357 -8.77 -22.39 -25.07
N ILE A 358 -10.06 -22.33 -25.36
CA ILE A 358 -11.12 -22.63 -24.37
C ILE A 358 -11.52 -24.08 -24.59
N ASP A 359 -10.73 -25.00 -24.06
CA ASP A 359 -10.98 -26.44 -24.19
C ASP A 359 -11.94 -26.95 -23.11
N GLU A 360 -12.07 -26.25 -21.99
CA GLU A 360 -12.90 -26.63 -20.86
C GLU A 360 -13.63 -25.40 -20.28
N ASP A 361 -14.72 -25.66 -19.54
CA ASP A 361 -15.44 -24.63 -18.82
C ASP A 361 -14.56 -24.05 -17.69
N MET A 362 -14.09 -22.82 -17.89
CA MET A 362 -13.31 -22.04 -16.95
C MET A 362 -14.14 -20.94 -16.27
N SER A 363 -15.46 -20.99 -16.38
CA SER A 363 -16.37 -20.01 -15.77
C SER A 363 -16.17 -19.91 -14.27
N TYR A 364 -16.58 -18.77 -13.70
CA TYR A 364 -16.53 -18.62 -12.24
C TYR A 364 -17.54 -19.54 -11.54
N GLU A 365 -18.68 -19.81 -12.16
CA GLU A 365 -19.65 -20.81 -11.71
C GLU A 365 -19.01 -22.20 -11.61
N ALA A 366 -18.29 -22.65 -12.64
CA ALA A 366 -17.56 -23.91 -12.62
C ALA A 366 -16.49 -23.94 -11.51
N TYR A 367 -15.80 -22.81 -11.30
CA TYR A 367 -14.86 -22.67 -10.18
C TYR A 367 -15.56 -22.82 -8.84
N LEU A 368 -16.68 -22.13 -8.62
CA LEU A 368 -17.45 -22.24 -7.37
C LEU A 368 -17.96 -23.66 -7.11
N ALA A 369 -18.42 -24.33 -8.15
CA ALA A 369 -18.93 -25.71 -8.07
C ALA A 369 -17.81 -26.78 -8.01
N GLY A 370 -16.58 -26.45 -8.39
CA GLY A 370 -15.49 -27.42 -8.51
C GLY A 370 -15.66 -28.36 -9.69
N THR A 371 -16.22 -27.86 -10.81
CA THR A 371 -16.49 -28.59 -12.06
C THR A 371 -15.66 -28.02 -13.23
N GLY A 372 -15.88 -28.50 -14.45
CA GLY A 372 -15.15 -28.04 -15.63
C GLY A 372 -13.64 -28.12 -15.45
N ALA A 373 -12.92 -27.07 -15.77
CA ALA A 373 -11.46 -26.96 -15.58
C ALA A 373 -11.03 -27.10 -14.10
N TYR A 374 -11.97 -26.98 -13.17
CA TYR A 374 -11.72 -27.06 -11.72
C TYR A 374 -12.18 -28.39 -11.11
N ALA A 375 -12.43 -29.41 -11.93
CA ALA A 375 -12.86 -30.72 -11.46
C ALA A 375 -11.87 -31.29 -10.42
N GLY A 376 -12.40 -31.81 -9.32
CA GLY A 376 -11.60 -32.34 -8.22
C GLY A 376 -11.11 -31.33 -7.18
N THR A 377 -11.33 -30.03 -7.38
CA THR A 377 -10.97 -29.01 -6.39
C THR A 377 -12.02 -28.83 -5.28
N GLY A 378 -13.18 -29.45 -5.43
CA GLY A 378 -14.31 -29.35 -4.53
C GLY A 378 -15.09 -28.04 -4.65
N GLU A 379 -16.35 -28.09 -4.22
CA GLU A 379 -17.22 -26.92 -4.15
C GLU A 379 -16.70 -25.90 -3.12
N LYS A 380 -16.77 -24.62 -3.44
CA LYS A 380 -16.21 -23.52 -2.63
C LYS A 380 -17.19 -23.06 -1.55
N THR A 381 -17.75 -24.01 -0.80
CA THR A 381 -18.71 -23.72 0.28
C THR A 381 -18.10 -22.90 1.41
N PRO A 382 -18.90 -22.28 2.30
CA PRO A 382 -18.38 -21.66 3.51
C PRO A 382 -17.54 -22.61 4.38
N GLU A 383 -17.84 -23.90 4.41
CA GLU A 383 -17.07 -24.93 5.12
C GLU A 383 -15.70 -25.16 4.48
N TRP A 384 -15.65 -25.22 3.15
CA TRP A 384 -14.40 -25.28 2.40
C TRP A 384 -13.53 -24.05 2.72
N ALA A 385 -14.13 -22.87 2.64
CA ALA A 385 -13.44 -21.61 2.93
C ALA A 385 -12.97 -21.55 4.39
N ALA A 386 -13.76 -22.02 5.36
CA ALA A 386 -13.39 -22.07 6.77
C ALA A 386 -12.15 -22.93 7.02
N GLY A 387 -12.02 -24.05 6.33
CA GLY A 387 -10.83 -24.92 6.41
C GLY A 387 -9.53 -24.21 5.99
N ILE A 388 -9.62 -23.33 5.01
CA ILE A 388 -8.49 -22.56 4.46
C ILE A 388 -8.21 -21.30 5.30
N THR A 389 -9.24 -20.50 5.54
CA THR A 389 -9.12 -19.16 6.12
C THR A 389 -9.02 -19.17 7.65
N GLY A 390 -9.52 -20.21 8.29
CA GLY A 390 -9.70 -20.25 9.74
C GLY A 390 -10.91 -19.45 10.24
N VAL A 391 -11.66 -18.80 9.35
CA VAL A 391 -12.90 -18.09 9.68
C VAL A 391 -14.04 -19.11 9.77
N PRO A 392 -14.84 -19.15 10.85
CA PRO A 392 -15.96 -20.09 10.96
C PRO A 392 -16.97 -19.93 9.81
N ALA A 393 -17.52 -21.05 9.31
CA ALA A 393 -18.44 -21.05 8.18
C ALA A 393 -19.68 -20.17 8.42
N ASP A 394 -20.21 -20.14 9.62
CA ASP A 394 -21.36 -19.28 9.96
C ASP A 394 -20.96 -17.79 9.91
N THR A 395 -19.75 -17.45 10.34
CA THR A 395 -19.21 -16.08 10.21
C THR A 395 -19.06 -15.69 8.73
N ILE A 396 -18.68 -16.63 7.85
CA ILE A 396 -18.59 -16.39 6.41
C ILE A 396 -19.98 -16.09 5.83
N ARG A 397 -21.02 -16.85 6.24
CA ARG A 397 -22.41 -16.60 5.83
C ARG A 397 -22.92 -15.26 6.34
N GLU A 398 -22.69 -14.95 7.61
CA GLU A 398 -23.07 -13.65 8.20
C GLU A 398 -22.40 -12.47 7.49
N LEU A 399 -21.12 -12.59 7.16
CA LEU A 399 -20.39 -11.55 6.40
C LEU A 399 -20.95 -11.43 4.99
N ALA A 400 -21.30 -12.52 4.33
CA ALA A 400 -21.92 -12.50 3.01
C ALA A 400 -23.31 -11.84 3.04
N ASP A 401 -24.14 -12.20 4.00
CA ASP A 401 -25.47 -11.61 4.18
C ASP A 401 -25.41 -10.10 4.48
N LEU A 402 -24.39 -9.66 5.19
CA LEU A 402 -24.16 -8.23 5.45
C LEU A 402 -23.99 -7.43 4.15
N TYR A 403 -23.38 -8.01 3.11
CA TYR A 403 -23.25 -7.36 1.80
C TYR A 403 -24.58 -7.20 1.07
N MET A 404 -25.58 -8.02 1.39
CA MET A 404 -26.93 -7.95 0.82
C MET A 404 -27.88 -7.05 1.63
N ASP A 405 -27.45 -6.58 2.81
CA ASP A 405 -28.28 -5.83 3.75
C ASP A 405 -28.04 -4.31 3.68
N GLY A 406 -28.05 -3.75 2.48
CA GLY A 406 -27.94 -2.31 2.23
C GLY A 406 -26.54 -1.85 1.80
N PRO A 407 -26.30 -0.55 1.60
CA PRO A 407 -25.05 -0.05 1.07
C PRO A 407 -23.87 -0.50 1.92
N THR A 408 -22.94 -1.24 1.31
CA THR A 408 -21.74 -1.76 1.95
C THR A 408 -20.49 -1.18 1.30
N ALA A 409 -19.78 -0.32 2.01
CA ALA A 409 -18.49 0.18 1.58
C ALA A 409 -17.40 -0.87 1.82
N THR A 410 -16.69 -1.23 0.77
CA THR A 410 -15.56 -2.15 0.84
C THR A 410 -14.27 -1.39 0.60
N ILE A 411 -13.32 -1.54 1.51
CA ILE A 411 -12.01 -0.90 1.42
C ILE A 411 -10.94 -1.95 1.72
N GLN A 412 -10.01 -2.14 0.79
CA GLN A 412 -8.86 -2.99 1.05
C GLN A 412 -7.62 -2.17 1.40
N GLY A 413 -6.84 -2.67 2.35
CA GLY A 413 -5.49 -2.21 2.61
C GLY A 413 -4.50 -2.80 1.61
N TRP A 414 -3.22 -2.59 1.87
CA TRP A 414 -2.18 -3.14 1.01
C TRP A 414 -1.68 -4.51 1.46
N GLY A 415 -2.20 -4.99 2.59
CA GLY A 415 -1.87 -6.32 3.14
C GLY A 415 -2.25 -7.44 2.19
N PRO A 416 -3.53 -7.57 1.77
CA PRO A 416 -4.00 -8.69 0.97
C PRO A 416 -3.21 -8.91 -0.33
N GLN A 417 -2.80 -7.84 -1.01
CA GLN A 417 -2.06 -7.95 -2.27
C GLN A 417 -0.57 -8.30 -2.10
N ARG A 418 0.00 -8.21 -0.88
CA ARG A 418 1.43 -8.44 -0.61
C ARG A 418 1.76 -9.88 -0.24
N HIS A 419 1.12 -10.82 -0.90
CA HIS A 419 1.33 -12.26 -0.79
C HIS A 419 1.59 -12.87 -2.17
N SER A 420 2.06 -14.12 -2.19
CA SER A 420 2.04 -14.90 -3.43
C SER A 420 0.59 -14.94 -3.93
N ASN A 421 0.39 -14.65 -5.21
CA ASN A 421 -0.94 -14.51 -5.81
C ASN A 421 -1.85 -13.46 -5.14
N GLY A 422 -1.28 -12.46 -4.50
CA GLY A 422 -2.03 -11.41 -3.79
C GLY A 422 -2.91 -10.55 -4.70
N GLY A 423 -2.62 -10.51 -5.99
CA GLY A 423 -3.50 -9.92 -7.00
C GLY A 423 -4.88 -10.57 -6.99
N ASN A 424 -4.94 -11.90 -6.87
CA ASN A 424 -6.20 -12.63 -6.76
C ASN A 424 -6.99 -12.26 -5.50
N ASN A 425 -6.31 -12.03 -4.36
CA ASN A 425 -6.97 -11.52 -3.15
C ASN A 425 -7.61 -10.15 -3.40
N SER A 426 -6.85 -9.24 -4.02
CA SER A 426 -7.35 -7.88 -4.33
C SER A 426 -8.56 -7.91 -5.26
N ARG A 427 -8.50 -8.71 -6.33
CA ARG A 427 -9.59 -8.89 -7.28
C ARG A 427 -10.82 -9.49 -6.61
N ALA A 428 -10.66 -10.51 -5.78
CA ALA A 428 -11.76 -11.12 -5.04
C ALA A 428 -12.46 -10.12 -4.11
N ILE A 429 -11.70 -9.29 -3.39
CA ILE A 429 -12.25 -8.24 -2.53
C ILE A 429 -13.06 -7.21 -3.34
N ALA A 430 -12.60 -6.84 -4.53
CA ALA A 430 -13.36 -5.97 -5.42
C ALA A 430 -14.60 -6.69 -5.98
N MET A 431 -14.48 -7.97 -6.26
CA MET A 431 -15.56 -8.77 -6.81
C MET A 431 -16.77 -8.88 -5.88
N ILE A 432 -16.58 -9.11 -4.57
CA ILE A 432 -17.70 -9.16 -3.64
C ILE A 432 -18.47 -7.84 -3.59
N ALA A 433 -17.79 -6.70 -3.64
CA ALA A 433 -18.44 -5.40 -3.70
C ALA A 433 -19.29 -5.24 -4.97
N ALA A 434 -18.75 -5.66 -6.12
CA ALA A 434 -19.40 -5.49 -7.42
C ALA A 434 -20.59 -6.47 -7.59
N ILE A 435 -20.40 -7.74 -7.27
CA ILE A 435 -21.42 -8.77 -7.52
C ILE A 435 -22.66 -8.64 -6.62
N THR A 436 -22.50 -7.96 -5.50
CA THR A 436 -23.59 -7.63 -4.56
C THR A 436 -24.23 -6.27 -4.81
N GLY A 437 -23.89 -5.60 -5.94
CA GLY A 437 -24.50 -4.35 -6.34
C GLY A 437 -24.05 -3.12 -5.53
N ASN A 438 -22.95 -3.20 -4.81
CA ASN A 438 -22.47 -2.12 -3.94
C ASN A 438 -21.56 -1.11 -4.65
N VAL A 439 -21.31 -1.26 -5.96
CA VAL A 439 -20.50 -0.34 -6.75
C VAL A 439 -21.38 0.71 -7.41
N GLY A 440 -20.97 1.98 -7.33
CA GLY A 440 -21.67 3.10 -7.98
C GLY A 440 -22.89 3.62 -7.26
N ILE A 441 -23.09 3.23 -6.01
CA ILE A 441 -24.17 3.73 -5.14
C ILE A 441 -23.58 4.49 -3.95
N SER A 442 -24.35 5.45 -3.41
CA SER A 442 -23.94 6.16 -2.19
C SER A 442 -23.87 5.20 -1.01
N GLY A 443 -22.82 5.31 -0.21
CA GLY A 443 -22.52 4.41 0.89
C GLY A 443 -21.92 3.06 0.47
N GLY A 444 -21.77 2.83 -0.83
CA GLY A 444 -21.08 1.66 -1.39
C GLY A 444 -19.58 1.89 -1.60
N GLY A 445 -18.97 1.02 -2.41
CA GLY A 445 -17.56 1.13 -2.76
C GLY A 445 -17.09 0.03 -3.69
N THR A 446 -15.98 0.26 -4.39
CA THR A 446 -15.43 -0.64 -5.41
C THR A 446 -14.55 -1.75 -4.84
N GLY A 447 -14.27 -1.75 -3.54
CA GLY A 447 -13.23 -2.61 -2.97
C GLY A 447 -11.81 -2.16 -3.31
N ALA A 448 -11.64 -0.96 -3.88
CA ALA A 448 -10.32 -0.41 -4.13
C ALA A 448 -9.56 -0.13 -2.83
N ARG A 449 -8.26 0.11 -2.97
CA ARG A 449 -7.38 0.37 -1.84
C ARG A 449 -7.75 1.63 -1.06
N GLU A 450 -7.28 1.70 0.17
CA GLU A 450 -7.39 2.89 1.02
C GLU A 450 -6.81 4.15 0.38
N GLY A 451 -7.38 5.30 0.71
CA GLY A 451 -6.90 6.61 0.25
C GLY A 451 -7.19 6.92 -1.21
N VAL A 452 -8.13 6.19 -1.79
CA VAL A 452 -8.72 6.44 -3.09
C VAL A 452 -10.08 7.08 -2.88
N GLY A 453 -10.36 8.08 -3.66
CA GLY A 453 -11.60 8.87 -3.54
C GLY A 453 -11.43 10.15 -2.69
N GLY A 454 -11.77 11.28 -3.26
CA GLY A 454 -11.93 12.58 -2.61
C GLY A 454 -10.67 13.37 -2.29
N VAL A 455 -9.52 12.74 -2.11
CA VAL A 455 -8.26 13.49 -2.22
C VAL A 455 -7.72 13.17 -3.60
N PRO A 456 -7.85 14.08 -4.53
CA PRO A 456 -7.07 13.94 -5.74
C PRO A 456 -5.65 13.72 -5.25
N PHE A 457 -5.03 12.60 -5.63
CA PHE A 457 -3.62 12.65 -5.83
C PHE A 457 -3.48 13.82 -6.79
N ALA A 458 -3.37 15.02 -6.24
CA ALA A 458 -2.92 16.12 -7.01
C ALA A 458 -1.55 15.65 -7.48
N THR A 459 -1.57 14.94 -8.58
CA THR A 459 -0.38 14.77 -9.38
C THR A 459 0.09 16.18 -9.47
N PRO A 460 1.19 16.52 -8.79
CA PRO A 460 1.68 17.87 -8.91
C PRO A 460 1.78 18.09 -10.39
N THR A 461 1.05 19.05 -10.89
CA THR A 461 1.06 19.48 -12.28
C THR A 461 2.48 19.87 -12.75
N ALA A 462 3.43 19.82 -11.85
CA ALA A 462 4.86 20.00 -12.04
C ALA A 462 5.65 18.72 -11.71
N ILE A 463 5.26 17.57 -12.24
CA ILE A 463 6.23 16.49 -12.40
C ILE A 463 7.17 16.96 -13.51
N PRO A 464 8.46 17.17 -13.24
CA PRO A 464 9.38 17.56 -14.31
C PRO A 464 9.40 16.45 -15.35
N CYS A 465 8.84 16.70 -16.52
CA CYS A 465 9.11 15.87 -17.68
C CYS A 465 10.51 16.20 -18.14
N PHE A 466 11.45 15.33 -17.86
CA PHE A 466 12.79 15.46 -18.38
C PHE A 466 12.80 15.02 -19.85
N PRO A 467 13.39 15.80 -20.75
CA PRO A 467 13.45 15.44 -22.17
C PRO A 467 14.42 14.27 -22.43
N GLU A 468 15.33 14.03 -21.53
CA GLU A 468 16.33 12.98 -21.63
C GLU A 468 15.68 11.62 -21.42
N LYS A 469 15.86 10.72 -22.39
CA LYS A 469 15.34 9.37 -22.36
C LYS A 469 16.40 8.36 -21.94
N ASN A 470 15.98 7.31 -21.27
CA ASN A 470 16.80 6.15 -21.03
C ASN A 470 17.12 5.45 -22.36
N THR A 471 18.38 5.24 -22.66
CA THR A 471 18.83 4.58 -23.90
C THR A 471 19.08 3.09 -23.72
N VAL A 472 19.03 2.58 -22.49
CA VAL A 472 19.06 1.13 -22.21
C VAL A 472 17.66 0.59 -22.44
N GLY A 473 17.50 -0.22 -23.51
CA GLY A 473 16.21 -0.69 -24.00
C GLY A 473 15.68 -1.94 -23.28
N VAL A 474 16.22 -2.28 -22.12
CA VAL A 474 15.81 -3.45 -21.32
C VAL A 474 15.56 -3.08 -19.86
N CYS A 475 14.74 -3.87 -19.18
CA CYS A 475 14.45 -3.71 -17.78
C CYS A 475 14.34 -5.07 -17.07
N VAL A 476 14.47 -5.07 -15.75
CA VAL A 476 14.25 -6.26 -14.93
C VAL A 476 12.86 -6.19 -14.31
N SER A 477 12.04 -7.19 -14.59
CA SER A 477 10.70 -7.30 -13.99
C SER A 477 10.82 -7.59 -12.49
N PHE A 478 10.01 -6.88 -11.70
CA PHE A 478 9.81 -7.22 -10.28
C PHE A 478 9.28 -8.65 -10.10
N PHE A 479 8.48 -9.13 -11.02
CA PHE A 479 7.89 -10.46 -10.94
C PHE A 479 8.89 -11.57 -11.26
N ASP A 480 9.90 -11.28 -12.09
CA ASP A 480 10.79 -12.28 -12.69
C ASP A 480 12.28 -11.95 -12.48
N TRP A 481 12.63 -11.06 -11.57
CA TRP A 481 14.02 -10.69 -11.41
C TRP A 481 14.91 -11.82 -10.88
N TYR A 482 14.35 -12.88 -10.27
CA TYR A 482 15.06 -14.10 -9.96
C TYR A 482 15.54 -14.81 -11.25
N GLN A 483 14.73 -14.81 -12.32
CA GLN A 483 15.12 -15.33 -13.63
C GLN A 483 16.22 -14.47 -14.26
N ALA A 484 16.17 -13.15 -14.07
CA ALA A 484 17.24 -12.28 -14.51
C ALA A 484 18.59 -12.60 -13.85
N ILE A 485 18.58 -13.17 -12.63
CA ILE A 485 19.78 -13.63 -11.94
C ILE A 485 20.18 -15.04 -12.42
N GLU A 486 19.22 -15.93 -12.63
CA GLU A 486 19.46 -17.34 -12.92
C GLU A 486 19.84 -17.58 -14.39
N ASP A 487 19.12 -16.97 -15.32
CA ASP A 487 19.28 -17.19 -16.76
C ASP A 487 19.49 -15.91 -17.59
N TYR A 488 19.63 -14.75 -16.91
CA TYR A 488 19.84 -13.42 -17.52
C TYR A 488 18.67 -12.92 -18.39
N THR A 489 17.48 -13.43 -18.16
CA THR A 489 16.26 -12.96 -18.85
C THR A 489 15.90 -11.55 -18.40
N VAL A 490 15.68 -10.65 -19.32
CA VAL A 490 15.21 -9.28 -19.08
C VAL A 490 14.08 -8.94 -20.02
N MET A 491 13.24 -7.99 -19.61
CA MET A 491 12.16 -7.48 -20.43
C MET A 491 12.64 -6.38 -21.37
N ASN A 492 11.97 -6.23 -22.50
CA ASN A 492 12.11 -5.05 -23.32
C ASN A 492 11.49 -3.83 -22.62
N ASP A 493 12.21 -2.72 -22.64
CA ASP A 493 11.85 -1.48 -21.93
C ASP A 493 10.81 -0.62 -22.67
N ALA A 494 10.52 -0.91 -23.92
CA ALA A 494 9.63 -0.09 -24.75
C ALA A 494 8.19 -0.01 -24.20
N THR A 495 7.81 -0.94 -23.35
CA THR A 495 6.45 -1.09 -22.81
C THR A 495 6.31 -0.84 -21.32
N TRP A 496 7.24 -0.14 -20.71
CA TRP A 496 7.29 0.07 -19.25
C TRP A 496 5.97 0.55 -18.66
N GLY A 497 5.34 -0.34 -17.88
CA GLY A 497 4.18 -0.03 -17.01
C GLY A 497 2.93 0.52 -17.69
N ILE A 498 3.07 0.97 -18.91
CA ILE A 498 1.99 1.36 -19.80
C ILE A 498 2.17 0.44 -21.00
N ARG A 499 1.21 -0.41 -21.25
CA ARG A 499 1.15 -1.17 -22.47
C ARG A 499 1.23 -0.19 -23.62
N ALA A 500 2.23 -0.33 -24.47
CA ALA A 500 2.18 0.29 -25.75
C ALA A 500 1.02 -0.39 -26.49
N ILE A 501 -0.08 0.30 -26.60
CA ILE A 501 -1.15 -0.06 -27.53
C ILE A 501 -0.64 0.43 -28.87
N ASP A 502 -0.34 -0.49 -29.77
CA ASP A 502 0.03 -0.13 -31.12
C ASP A 502 -1.18 0.46 -31.89
N GLU A 503 -0.95 0.90 -33.13
CA GLU A 503 -1.98 1.49 -33.99
C GLU A 503 -3.19 0.55 -34.23
N THR A 504 -3.05 -0.73 -33.89
CA THR A 504 -4.10 -1.76 -34.09
C THR A 504 -4.84 -2.06 -32.76
N GLY A 505 -4.44 -1.46 -31.64
CA GLY A 505 -5.02 -1.71 -30.34
C GLY A 505 -4.45 -2.96 -29.64
N VAL A 506 -3.42 -3.59 -30.20
CA VAL A 506 -2.79 -4.78 -29.64
C VAL A 506 -1.65 -4.38 -28.71
N THR A 507 -1.68 -4.91 -27.50
CA THR A 507 -0.55 -4.84 -26.58
C THR A 507 0.53 -5.83 -27.00
N SER A 508 1.62 -5.35 -27.56
CA SER A 508 2.79 -6.21 -27.77
C SER A 508 3.60 -6.32 -26.46
N TYR A 509 3.74 -7.50 -25.94
CA TYR A 509 4.94 -7.87 -25.20
C TYR A 509 6.07 -7.97 -26.23
N ALA A 510 7.29 -7.60 -25.84
CA ALA A 510 8.44 -7.81 -26.71
C ALA A 510 8.47 -9.27 -27.18
N GLU A 511 8.58 -9.46 -28.48
CA GLU A 511 8.54 -10.79 -29.10
C GLU A 511 9.67 -11.70 -28.62
N GLU A 512 10.74 -11.15 -28.04
CA GLU A 512 11.80 -11.92 -27.39
C GLU A 512 12.34 -11.21 -26.13
N PRO A 513 12.50 -11.92 -25.02
CA PRO A 513 13.21 -11.39 -23.85
C PRO A 513 14.65 -11.04 -24.26
N GLY A 514 15.08 -9.84 -23.91
CA GLY A 514 16.47 -9.47 -24.04
C GLY A 514 17.34 -10.35 -23.11
N THR A 515 18.60 -10.53 -23.45
CA THR A 515 19.54 -11.27 -22.60
C THR A 515 20.57 -10.30 -22.05
N LEU A 516 20.62 -10.17 -20.72
CA LEU A 516 21.71 -9.49 -20.04
C LEU A 516 22.92 -10.43 -19.95
N LYS A 517 24.06 -9.94 -20.37
CA LYS A 517 25.33 -10.60 -20.05
C LYS A 517 25.79 -10.07 -18.69
N LEU A 518 25.31 -10.68 -17.61
CA LEU A 518 25.92 -10.48 -16.31
C LEU A 518 27.32 -11.11 -16.34
N ARG A 519 28.33 -10.30 -16.15
CA ARG A 519 29.73 -10.74 -16.08
C ARG A 519 30.20 -10.82 -14.63
#